data_50c9b9c19ae2f19b2872087376551d48
#
_entry.id   50c9b9c19ae2f19b2872087376551d48
#
_cell.length_a   1.000
_cell.length_b   1.000
_cell.length_c   1.000
_cell.angle_alpha   90.00
_cell.angle_beta   90.00
_cell.angle_gamma   90.00
#
_symmetry.space_group_name_H-M   'P 1'
#
loop_
_entity.id
_entity.type
_entity.pdbx_description
1 polymer ?
#
loop_
_entity_poly.entity_id
_entity_poly.type
_entity_poly.pdbx_seq_one_letter_code
_entity_poly.pdbx_strand_id
1 'polypeptide(L)'
;MHVLVRIERRAYVDVRAAAVALAREVERRIPDDATTAWWKEERGPTSVLIDYNQNLWDRTTACAYSVRAVADARVSLPITWDEVDDVDPRDATIASLPALLADRGDPMATIDYAAGSIDGLLALHAADREAGLPDLPLPPHYPKFPDEPTRVPPSRAADRGP
;
A
#
# COMPACT_ATOMS: atom_id res chain seq x y z
N MET A 1 1.27 2.17 -8.41
CA MET A 1 2.20 1.03 -8.14
C MET A 1 1.96 0.51 -6.72
N HIS A 2 2.13 -0.79 -6.47
CA HIS A 2 2.19 -1.36 -5.12
C HIS A 2 3.57 -1.95 -4.90
N VAL A 3 4.14 -1.73 -3.73
CA VAL A 3 5.36 -2.39 -3.28
C VAL A 3 4.95 -3.47 -2.28
N LEU A 4 5.25 -4.72 -2.57
CA LEU A 4 4.93 -5.87 -1.72
C LEU A 4 6.20 -6.33 -1.01
N VAL A 5 6.14 -6.40 0.32
CA VAL A 5 7.25 -6.88 1.15
C VAL A 5 6.74 -8.01 2.02
N ARG A 6 7.39 -9.17 1.93
CA ARG A 6 7.12 -10.28 2.83
C ARG A 6 7.70 -9.98 4.21
N ILE A 7 6.85 -10.00 5.22
CA ILE A 7 7.25 -9.76 6.62
C ILE A 7 6.91 -10.96 7.50
N GLU A 8 7.55 -11.06 8.65
CA GLU A 8 7.13 -11.93 9.73
C GLU A 8 5.68 -11.63 10.12
N ARG A 9 4.96 -12.64 10.61
CA ARG A 9 3.57 -12.46 11.02
C ARG A 9 3.46 -11.49 12.19
N ARG A 10 2.69 -10.42 12.01
CA ARG A 10 2.43 -9.35 12.99
C ARG A 10 0.95 -9.01 13.05
N ALA A 11 0.53 -8.34 14.12
CA ALA A 11 -0.81 -7.78 14.20
C ALA A 11 -1.00 -6.63 13.19
N TYR A 12 -2.21 -6.44 12.68
CA TYR A 12 -2.50 -5.36 11.73
C TYR A 12 -2.16 -3.96 12.25
N VAL A 13 -2.33 -3.74 13.55
CA VAL A 13 -1.97 -2.46 14.19
C VAL A 13 -0.48 -2.17 14.07
N ASP A 14 0.37 -3.18 14.25
CA ASP A 14 1.82 -3.06 14.14
C ASP A 14 2.23 -2.83 12.68
N VAL A 15 1.61 -3.57 11.74
CA VAL A 15 1.89 -3.41 10.32
C VAL A 15 1.50 -2.01 9.84
N ARG A 16 0.36 -1.46 10.30
CA ARG A 16 -0.02 -0.08 10.00
C ARG A 16 0.94 0.92 10.62
N ALA A 17 1.34 0.73 11.88
CA ALA A 17 2.31 1.62 12.54
C ALA A 17 3.65 1.65 11.79
N ALA A 18 4.14 0.49 11.35
CA ALA A 18 5.33 0.39 10.52
C ALA A 18 5.14 1.08 9.15
N ALA A 19 3.97 0.93 8.52
CA ALA A 19 3.67 1.60 7.25
C ALA A 19 3.62 3.13 7.41
N VAL A 20 3.09 3.65 8.51
CA VAL A 20 3.11 5.09 8.84
C VAL A 20 4.55 5.59 9.00
N ALA A 21 5.38 4.87 9.75
CA ALA A 21 6.78 5.24 9.93
C ALA A 21 7.55 5.23 8.60
N LEU A 22 7.33 4.20 7.77
CA LEU A 22 7.94 4.11 6.44
C LEU A 22 7.49 5.28 5.56
N ALA A 23 6.20 5.59 5.52
CA ALA A 23 5.68 6.68 4.70
C ALA A 23 6.29 8.03 5.09
N ARG A 24 6.37 8.31 6.39
CA ARG A 24 7.03 9.51 6.92
C ARG A 24 8.52 9.57 6.59
N GLU A 25 9.20 8.43 6.68
CA GLU A 25 10.62 8.37 6.36
C GLU A 25 10.87 8.62 4.87
N VAL A 26 10.03 8.09 3.99
CA VAL A 26 10.10 8.40 2.55
C VAL A 26 9.84 9.88 2.31
N GLU A 27 8.79 10.46 2.90
CA GLU A 27 8.51 11.89 2.78
C GLU A 27 9.67 12.77 3.30
N ARG A 28 10.31 12.39 4.42
CA ARG A 28 11.51 13.10 4.92
C ARG A 28 12.69 13.07 3.96
N ARG A 29 12.86 11.98 3.21
CA ARG A 29 13.98 11.82 2.27
C ARG A 29 13.75 12.51 0.93
N ILE A 30 12.52 12.54 0.45
CA ILE A 30 12.15 13.09 -0.85
C ILE A 30 10.88 13.95 -0.74
N PRO A 31 10.91 15.06 0.05
CA PRO A 31 9.73 15.84 0.39
C PRO A 31 9.05 16.51 -0.82
N ASP A 32 9.78 16.73 -1.90
CA ASP A 32 9.24 17.34 -3.12
C ASP A 32 8.43 16.32 -3.96
N ASP A 33 8.72 15.03 -3.83
CA ASP A 33 8.15 13.97 -4.65
C ASP A 33 7.15 13.07 -3.89
N ALA A 34 7.27 12.96 -2.59
CA ALA A 34 6.42 12.08 -1.77
C ALA A 34 5.72 12.84 -0.65
N THR A 35 4.51 12.37 -0.29
CA THR A 35 3.74 12.96 0.79
C THR A 35 2.91 11.93 1.54
N THR A 36 2.69 12.20 2.83
CA THR A 36 1.72 11.50 3.68
C THR A 36 0.37 12.20 3.75
N ALA A 37 0.18 13.35 3.10
CA ALA A 37 -1.08 14.09 3.06
C ALA A 37 -2.17 13.24 2.43
N TRP A 38 -3.19 12.90 3.23
CA TRP A 38 -4.27 12.00 2.78
C TRP A 38 -5.16 12.67 1.73
N TRP A 39 -5.48 13.95 1.91
CA TRP A 39 -6.38 14.68 1.02
C TRP A 39 -5.65 15.20 -0.20
N LYS A 40 -6.26 15.00 -1.38
CA LYS A 40 -5.66 15.40 -2.65
C LYS A 40 -5.37 16.90 -2.74
N GLU A 41 -6.22 17.69 -2.11
CA GLU A 41 -6.14 19.16 -2.08
C GLU A 41 -4.94 19.68 -1.28
N GLU A 42 -4.39 18.85 -0.39
CA GLU A 42 -3.23 19.16 0.44
C GLU A 42 -1.90 18.76 -0.22
N ARG A 43 -1.96 18.06 -1.35
CA ARG A 43 -0.77 17.52 -2.03
C ARG A 43 -0.23 18.50 -3.04
N GLY A 44 1.08 18.54 -3.18
CA GLY A 44 1.73 19.20 -4.31
C GLY A 44 1.31 18.57 -5.66
N PRO A 45 1.40 19.31 -6.76
CA PRO A 45 0.89 18.86 -8.06
C PRO A 45 1.58 17.60 -8.59
N THR A 46 2.81 17.35 -8.17
CA THR A 46 3.63 16.20 -8.57
C THR A 46 3.82 15.18 -7.46
N SER A 47 3.43 15.50 -6.22
CA SER A 47 3.66 14.62 -5.07
C SER A 47 2.86 13.33 -5.13
N VAL A 48 3.53 12.23 -4.85
CA VAL A 48 2.95 10.88 -4.76
C VAL A 48 2.58 10.57 -3.31
N LEU A 49 1.34 10.19 -3.08
CA LEU A 49 0.92 9.69 -1.77
C LEU A 49 1.57 8.34 -1.48
N ILE A 50 2.27 8.25 -0.36
CA ILE A 50 2.69 6.96 0.20
C ILE A 50 1.52 6.42 1.04
N ASP A 51 0.74 5.51 0.45
CA ASP A 51 -0.50 4.99 1.06
C ASP A 51 -0.20 4.01 2.20
N TYR A 52 -0.07 4.56 3.40
CA TYR A 52 0.13 3.82 4.65
C TYR A 52 -1.15 3.10 5.13
N ASN A 53 -2.31 3.44 4.60
CA ASN A 53 -3.59 2.84 4.98
C ASN A 53 -3.93 1.57 4.18
N GLN A 54 -3.12 1.19 3.20
CA GLN A 54 -3.33 -0.05 2.44
C GLN A 54 -3.18 -1.30 3.31
N ASN A 55 -2.46 -1.20 4.43
CA ASN A 55 -2.23 -2.29 5.39
C ASN A 55 -3.29 -2.37 6.51
N LEU A 56 -4.48 -1.80 6.30
CA LEU A 56 -5.60 -1.97 7.23
C LEU A 56 -6.32 -3.30 6.99
N TRP A 57 -6.87 -3.86 8.06
CA TRP A 57 -7.56 -5.16 8.07
C TRP A 57 -8.79 -5.25 7.14
N ASP A 58 -9.41 -4.10 6.83
CA ASP A 58 -10.59 -3.98 5.97
C ASP A 58 -10.26 -3.57 4.52
N ARG A 59 -8.98 -3.57 4.16
CA ARG A 59 -8.52 -3.20 2.82
C ARG A 59 -8.28 -4.41 1.95
N THR A 60 -8.53 -4.21 0.67
CA THR A 60 -8.21 -5.19 -0.36
C THR A 60 -7.10 -4.63 -1.26
N THR A 61 -6.11 -5.44 -1.53
CA THR A 61 -5.05 -5.13 -2.49
C THR A 61 -5.23 -6.00 -3.73
N ALA A 62 -5.02 -5.43 -4.91
CA ALA A 62 -4.98 -6.24 -6.12
C ALA A 62 -3.83 -7.25 -6.01
N CYS A 63 -4.17 -8.54 -6.09
CA CYS A 63 -3.15 -9.57 -6.12
C CYS A 63 -2.26 -9.44 -7.35
N ALA A 64 -1.06 -9.99 -7.28
CA ALA A 64 -0.27 -10.27 -8.47
C ALA A 64 -1.11 -11.03 -9.50
N TYR A 65 -0.96 -10.69 -10.75
CA TYR A 65 -1.66 -11.29 -11.90
C TYR A 65 -3.18 -11.11 -11.93
N SER A 66 -3.77 -10.31 -11.02
CA SER A 66 -5.20 -10.03 -11.08
C SER A 66 -5.54 -9.11 -12.26
N VAL A 67 -6.61 -9.45 -12.97
CA VAL A 67 -7.14 -8.66 -14.08
C VAL A 67 -7.82 -7.40 -13.51
N ARG A 68 -7.53 -6.25 -14.10
CA ARG A 68 -8.15 -4.98 -13.74
C ARG A 68 -9.44 -4.78 -14.55
N ALA A 69 -10.46 -4.23 -13.91
CA ALA A 69 -11.75 -3.94 -14.54
C ALA A 69 -11.66 -2.67 -15.42
N VAL A 70 -10.85 -2.75 -16.46
CA VAL A 70 -10.65 -1.69 -17.47
C VAL A 70 -10.77 -2.30 -18.88
N ALA A 71 -11.03 -1.47 -19.88
CA ALA A 71 -11.39 -1.94 -21.23
C ALA A 71 -10.34 -2.85 -21.89
N ASP A 72 -9.06 -2.60 -21.61
CA ASP A 72 -7.94 -3.39 -22.14
C ASP A 72 -7.62 -4.65 -21.31
N ALA A 73 -8.38 -4.93 -20.26
CA ALA A 73 -8.20 -6.09 -19.37
C ALA A 73 -6.74 -6.26 -18.91
N ARG A 74 -6.06 -5.13 -18.61
CA ARG A 74 -4.68 -5.18 -18.13
C ARG A 74 -4.56 -5.90 -16.80
N VAL A 75 -3.38 -6.43 -16.54
CA VAL A 75 -3.08 -7.28 -15.40
C VAL A 75 -2.19 -6.53 -14.42
N SER A 76 -2.35 -6.79 -13.13
CA SER A 76 -1.41 -6.34 -12.09
C SER A 76 -0.10 -7.13 -12.21
N LEU A 77 0.76 -6.74 -13.15
CA LEU A 77 2.01 -7.43 -13.44
C LEU A 77 3.04 -7.16 -12.35
N PRO A 78 3.60 -8.19 -11.69
CA PRO A 78 4.81 -8.04 -10.89
C PRO A 78 6.00 -7.67 -11.78
N ILE A 79 6.81 -6.75 -11.29
CA ILE A 79 8.02 -6.29 -11.95
C ILE A 79 9.17 -6.25 -10.96
N THR A 80 10.40 -6.37 -11.44
CA THR A 80 11.61 -6.12 -10.67
C THR A 80 11.89 -4.62 -10.58
N TRP A 81 12.80 -4.21 -9.71
CA TRP A 81 13.19 -2.81 -9.60
C TRP A 81 13.85 -2.27 -10.87
N ASP A 82 14.60 -3.12 -11.59
CA ASP A 82 15.28 -2.74 -12.83
C ASP A 82 14.31 -2.49 -14.00
N GLU A 83 13.07 -3.01 -13.90
CA GLU A 83 12.05 -2.84 -14.94
C GLU A 83 11.16 -1.60 -14.71
N VAL A 84 11.29 -0.90 -13.58
CA VAL A 84 10.35 0.18 -13.18
C VAL A 84 10.29 1.28 -14.21
N ASP A 85 11.42 1.66 -14.79
CA ASP A 85 11.51 2.77 -15.73
C ASP A 85 11.08 2.40 -17.16
N ASP A 86 11.12 1.10 -17.50
CA ASP A 86 10.92 0.61 -18.87
C ASP A 86 9.53 0.01 -19.11
N VAL A 87 8.81 -0.40 -18.04
CA VAL A 87 7.54 -1.10 -18.18
C VAL A 87 6.38 -0.16 -18.49
N ASP A 88 5.63 -0.42 -19.56
CA ASP A 88 4.32 0.19 -19.78
C ASP A 88 3.22 -0.73 -19.22
N PRO A 89 2.44 -0.28 -18.22
CA PRO A 89 1.34 -1.10 -17.68
C PRO A 89 0.30 -1.52 -18.71
N ARG A 90 0.24 -0.87 -19.89
CA ARG A 90 -0.68 -1.22 -20.97
C ARG A 90 -0.25 -2.45 -21.77
N ASP A 91 1.01 -2.83 -21.68
CA ASP A 91 1.54 -4.00 -22.39
C ASP A 91 1.17 -5.32 -21.69
N ALA A 92 0.86 -5.24 -20.37
CA ALA A 92 0.48 -6.40 -19.59
C ALA A 92 -1.04 -6.58 -19.56
N THR A 93 -1.56 -7.33 -20.50
CA THR A 93 -2.98 -7.66 -20.61
C THR A 93 -3.21 -9.16 -20.38
N ILE A 94 -4.47 -9.58 -20.23
CA ILE A 94 -4.81 -11.00 -20.12
C ILE A 94 -4.34 -11.79 -21.36
N ALA A 95 -4.24 -11.15 -22.52
CA ALA A 95 -3.82 -11.79 -23.76
C ALA A 95 -2.29 -11.91 -23.85
N SER A 96 -1.53 -10.91 -23.40
CA SER A 96 -0.07 -10.89 -23.49
C SER A 96 0.62 -11.60 -22.32
N LEU A 97 -0.04 -11.73 -21.16
CA LEU A 97 0.55 -12.25 -19.93
C LEU A 97 1.20 -13.64 -20.07
N PRO A 98 0.60 -14.64 -20.77
CA PRO A 98 1.24 -15.95 -20.90
C PRO A 98 2.61 -15.89 -21.60
N ALA A 99 2.73 -15.08 -22.64
CA ALA A 99 3.98 -14.91 -23.37
C ALA A 99 5.02 -14.13 -22.51
N LEU A 100 4.59 -13.09 -21.82
CA LEU A 100 5.45 -12.32 -20.91
C LEU A 100 6.04 -13.21 -19.80
N LEU A 101 5.23 -14.06 -19.18
CA LEU A 101 5.70 -14.96 -18.14
C LEU A 101 6.62 -16.06 -18.67
N ALA A 102 6.37 -16.56 -19.89
CA ALA A 102 7.23 -17.55 -20.53
C ALA A 102 8.63 -17.00 -20.83
N ASP A 103 8.70 -15.72 -21.20
CA ASP A 103 9.96 -15.04 -21.55
C ASP A 103 10.76 -14.63 -20.30
N ARG A 104 10.13 -13.98 -19.34
CA ARG A 104 10.81 -13.34 -18.19
C ARG A 104 10.75 -14.15 -16.88
N GLY A 105 9.92 -15.19 -16.80
CA GLY A 105 9.63 -15.90 -15.56
C GLY A 105 8.69 -15.13 -14.62
N ASP A 106 8.55 -15.63 -13.40
CA ASP A 106 7.70 -15.05 -12.35
C ASP A 106 8.55 -14.33 -11.29
N PRO A 107 8.57 -12.99 -11.25
CA PRO A 107 9.28 -12.23 -10.22
C PRO A 107 8.78 -12.50 -8.79
N MET A 108 7.55 -13.01 -8.64
CA MET A 108 6.99 -13.34 -7.33
C MET A 108 7.37 -14.74 -6.83
N ALA A 109 8.00 -15.58 -7.64
CA ALA A 109 8.30 -16.99 -7.31
C ALA A 109 9.08 -17.16 -6.00
N THR A 110 9.86 -16.17 -5.60
CA THR A 110 10.73 -16.23 -4.42
C THR A 110 10.24 -15.37 -3.24
N ILE A 111 9.07 -14.74 -3.35
CA ILE A 111 8.60 -13.79 -2.32
C ILE A 111 8.46 -14.43 -0.93
N ASP A 112 8.19 -15.73 -0.87
CA ASP A 112 8.00 -16.47 0.38
C ASP A 112 9.29 -17.08 0.95
N TYR A 113 10.43 -16.92 0.28
CA TYR A 113 11.69 -17.53 0.74
C TYR A 113 12.28 -16.87 1.97
N ALA A 114 11.99 -15.60 2.19
CA ALA A 114 12.43 -14.87 3.37
C ALA A 114 11.36 -13.87 3.81
N ALA A 115 11.28 -13.66 5.12
CA ALA A 115 10.42 -12.64 5.72
C ALA A 115 11.29 -11.64 6.48
N GLY A 116 11.06 -10.34 6.26
CA GLY A 116 11.75 -9.28 6.96
C GLY A 116 11.09 -8.94 8.30
N SER A 117 11.89 -8.47 9.27
CA SER A 117 11.36 -7.86 10.49
C SER A 117 10.95 -6.40 10.23
N ILE A 118 9.88 -5.97 10.89
CA ILE A 118 9.44 -4.57 10.91
C ILE A 118 9.81 -3.87 12.22
N ASP A 119 10.60 -4.47 13.09
CA ASP A 119 10.93 -3.94 14.41
C ASP A 119 11.62 -2.56 14.33
N GLY A 120 12.49 -2.33 13.35
CA GLY A 120 13.11 -1.04 13.11
C GLY A 120 12.11 0.06 12.75
N LEU A 121 11.07 -0.27 11.97
CA LEU A 121 10.00 0.68 11.65
C LEU A 121 9.08 0.93 12.84
N LEU A 122 8.85 -0.07 13.69
CA LEU A 122 8.09 0.10 14.93
C LEU A 122 8.84 0.99 15.92
N ALA A 123 10.16 0.83 16.03
CA ALA A 123 11.00 1.71 16.85
C ALA A 123 10.97 3.16 16.33
N LEU A 124 11.02 3.35 15.01
CA LEU A 124 10.90 4.68 14.39
C LEU A 124 9.52 5.29 14.64
N HIS A 125 8.44 4.49 14.56
CA HIS A 125 7.09 4.95 14.88
C HIS A 125 6.99 5.39 16.34
N ALA A 126 7.58 4.64 17.28
CA ALA A 126 7.61 5.01 18.69
C ALA A 126 8.35 6.33 18.91
N ALA A 127 9.51 6.50 18.29
CA ALA A 127 10.27 7.76 18.36
C ALA A 127 9.49 8.96 17.78
N ASP A 128 8.79 8.79 16.67
CA ASP A 128 7.90 9.81 16.09
C ASP A 128 6.81 10.21 17.10
N ARG A 129 6.22 9.24 17.80
CA ARG A 129 5.18 9.49 18.83
C ARG A 129 5.74 10.22 20.04
N GLU A 130 6.93 9.83 20.53
CA GLU A 130 7.63 10.51 21.62
C GLU A 130 8.00 11.96 21.25
N ALA A 131 8.35 12.21 19.98
CA ALA A 131 8.57 13.54 19.44
C ALA A 131 7.29 14.37 19.26
N GLY A 132 6.11 13.82 19.60
CA GLY A 132 4.84 14.51 19.56
C GLY A 132 4.13 14.51 18.19
N LEU A 133 4.60 13.72 17.21
CA LEU A 133 3.91 13.61 15.93
C LEU A 133 2.55 12.92 16.13
N PRO A 134 1.45 13.51 15.61
CA PRO A 134 0.13 12.90 15.72
C PRO A 134 0.04 11.63 14.87
N ASP A 135 -0.90 10.74 15.12
CA ASP A 135 -1.17 9.65 14.19
C ASP A 135 -1.71 10.20 12.86
N LEU A 136 -1.45 9.47 11.77
CA LEU A 136 -1.96 9.84 10.46
C LEU A 136 -3.43 9.42 10.31
N PRO A 137 -4.24 10.17 9.54
CA PRO A 137 -5.66 9.94 9.43
C PRO A 137 -5.99 8.58 8.83
N LEU A 138 -7.05 7.97 9.35
CA LEU A 138 -7.67 6.81 8.71
C LEU A 138 -8.51 7.27 7.53
N PRO A 139 -8.62 6.44 6.48
CA PRO A 139 -9.45 6.78 5.33
C PRO A 139 -10.91 6.90 5.74
N PRO A 140 -11.66 7.83 5.12
CA PRO A 140 -13.09 7.95 5.37
C PRO A 140 -13.84 6.69 4.93
N HIS A 141 -14.87 6.33 5.68
CA HIS A 141 -15.77 5.23 5.36
C HIS A 141 -16.98 5.72 4.60
N TYR A 142 -16.91 5.61 3.30
CA TYR A 142 -18.08 5.82 2.45
C TYR A 142 -18.66 4.46 2.05
N PRO A 143 -19.99 4.25 2.18
CA PRO A 143 -20.65 3.09 1.59
C PRO A 143 -20.36 3.06 0.08
N LYS A 144 -19.94 1.91 -0.43
CA LYS A 144 -19.69 1.73 -1.87
C LYS A 144 -20.97 1.43 -2.65
N PHE A 145 -21.97 0.91 -1.94
CA PHE A 145 -23.29 0.57 -2.47
C PHE A 145 -24.37 1.19 -1.61
N PRO A 146 -25.56 1.50 -2.16
CA PRO A 146 -26.66 2.15 -1.41
C PRO A 146 -27.06 1.44 -0.12
N ASP A 147 -26.99 0.11 -0.11
CA ASP A 147 -27.41 -0.74 1.01
C ASP A 147 -26.23 -1.29 1.84
N GLU A 148 -25.00 -0.85 1.55
CA GLU A 148 -23.83 -1.29 2.30
C GLU A 148 -23.81 -0.64 3.69
N PRO A 149 -23.75 -1.41 4.79
CA PRO A 149 -23.64 -0.82 6.12
C PRO A 149 -22.36 0.01 6.22
N THR A 150 -22.46 1.15 6.90
CA THR A 150 -21.32 2.02 7.15
C THR A 150 -20.24 1.27 7.91
N ARG A 151 -19.06 1.14 7.33
CA ARG A 151 -17.89 0.57 7.99
C ARG A 151 -17.36 1.56 9.01
N VAL A 152 -17.32 1.14 10.27
CA VAL A 152 -16.75 1.97 11.34
C VAL A 152 -15.24 1.74 11.40
N PRO A 153 -14.41 2.79 11.33
CA PRO A 153 -12.98 2.65 11.57
C PRO A 153 -12.70 2.01 12.93
N PRO A 154 -11.70 1.13 13.05
CA PRO A 154 -11.34 0.49 14.32
C PRO A 154 -11.12 1.49 15.47
N SER A 155 -10.54 2.67 15.16
CA SER A 155 -10.33 3.75 16.12
C SER A 155 -11.61 4.39 16.65
N ARG A 156 -12.74 4.26 15.94
CA ARG A 156 -14.05 4.77 16.39
C ARG A 156 -14.99 3.69 16.93
N ALA A 157 -14.64 2.44 16.75
CA ALA A 157 -15.42 1.34 17.32
C ALA A 157 -15.35 1.31 18.85
N ALA A 158 -14.24 1.78 19.43
CA ALA A 158 -14.02 1.88 20.87
C ALA A 158 -14.85 2.99 21.54
N ASP A 159 -15.28 4.01 20.80
CA ASP A 159 -16.04 5.15 21.33
C ASP A 159 -17.55 4.93 21.34
N ARG A 160 -18.03 3.81 20.80
CA ARG A 160 -19.44 3.38 20.91
C ARG A 160 -19.57 2.46 22.12
N GLY A 161 -19.64 3.05 23.30
CA GLY A 161 -20.09 2.34 24.49
C GLY A 161 -21.47 1.71 24.28
N PRO A 162 -21.87 0.79 25.19
CA PRO A 162 -23.11 0.02 25.06
C PRO A 162 -24.34 0.88 24.92
#